data_64d795bd26c7c88e7c098d5e7fe0811a
#
_entry.id   64d795bd26c7c88e7c098d5e7fe0811a
#
_cell.length_a   1.000
_cell.length_b   1.000
_cell.length_c   1.000
_cell.angle_alpha   90.00
_cell.angle_beta   90.00
_cell.angle_gamma   90.00
#
_symmetry.space_group_name_H-M   'P 1'
#
loop_
_entity.id
_entity.type
_entity.pdbx_description
1 polymer ?
#
loop_
_entity_poly.entity_id
_entity_poly.type
_entity_poly.pdbx_seq_one_letter_code
_entity_poly.pdbx_strand_id
1 'polypeptide(L)'
;SENAASADVAQEDASVEVPRSKIIAQFVVFPLAIVLVGVSIYLFLGILTSDNRTASDYLDTIRRGGINSRWQAAYELVKVLSVERREGNQDPRFGDEIVRVFEASVHDDPRVRRYLTRAMEMVDTPAVIAALIGALEDPDEETRLYAIHSLGGLRAEASVSELLGFATHEDSGF
;
A
#
# COMPACT_ATOMS: atom_id res chain seq x y z
N SER A 1 81.60 -38.68 -45.97
CA SER A 1 81.46 -38.89 -44.53
C SER A 1 80.94 -37.61 -43.91
N GLU A 2 79.81 -37.76 -43.36
CA GLU A 2 79.34 -37.08 -42.20
C GLU A 2 78.91 -35.63 -42.38
N ASN A 3 77.64 -35.43 -42.57
CA ASN A 3 76.95 -34.27 -42.08
C ASN A 3 75.61 -34.67 -41.51
N ALA A 4 75.66 -34.78 -40.23
CA ALA A 4 74.48 -35.09 -39.45
C ALA A 4 73.69 -33.83 -39.15
N ALA A 5 72.48 -33.94 -39.47
CA ALA A 5 71.33 -33.21 -39.03
C ALA A 5 71.45 -32.45 -37.72
N SER A 6 71.33 -31.14 -37.78
CA SER A 6 70.85 -30.32 -36.66
C SER A 6 69.43 -29.95 -36.97
N ALA A 7 68.52 -30.75 -36.46
CA ALA A 7 67.12 -30.43 -36.45
C ALA A 7 66.91 -29.23 -35.51
N ASP A 8 66.61 -28.14 -36.12
CA ASP A 8 66.15 -26.90 -35.48
C ASP A 8 64.77 -27.19 -34.84
N VAL A 9 64.77 -27.36 -33.55
CA VAL A 9 63.53 -27.36 -32.76
C VAL A 9 63.21 -25.90 -32.49
N ALA A 10 62.63 -25.23 -33.50
CA ALA A 10 61.94 -23.99 -33.29
C ALA A 10 60.73 -24.27 -32.37
N GLN A 11 60.91 -24.07 -31.10
CA GLN A 11 59.79 -23.89 -30.19
C GLN A 11 59.07 -22.61 -30.60
N GLU A 12 58.00 -22.79 -31.29
CA GLU A 12 56.98 -21.77 -31.56
C GLU A 12 56.31 -21.45 -30.24
N ASP A 13 56.89 -20.45 -29.51
CA ASP A 13 56.30 -19.82 -28.36
C ASP A 13 55.10 -19.01 -28.84
N ALA A 14 54.02 -19.75 -29.05
CA ALA A 14 52.71 -19.12 -29.30
C ALA A 14 52.27 -18.42 -28.04
N SER A 15 52.81 -17.24 -27.77
CA SER A 15 52.28 -16.32 -26.81
C SER A 15 50.88 -15.96 -27.27
N VAL A 16 49.88 -16.60 -26.65
CA VAL A 16 48.49 -16.31 -26.86
C VAL A 16 48.23 -14.89 -26.30
N GLU A 17 48.44 -13.88 -27.11
CA GLU A 17 48.04 -12.52 -26.81
C GLU A 17 46.53 -12.48 -26.67
N VAL A 18 46.03 -12.63 -25.44
CA VAL A 18 44.63 -12.44 -25.16
C VAL A 18 44.33 -10.97 -25.37
N PRO A 19 43.54 -10.61 -26.39
CA PRO A 19 43.30 -9.21 -26.73
C PRO A 19 42.68 -8.50 -25.50
N ARG A 20 43.22 -7.34 -25.13
CA ARG A 20 42.77 -6.53 -23.98
C ARG A 20 41.26 -6.33 -23.95
N SER A 21 40.60 -6.29 -25.09
CA SER A 21 39.14 -6.25 -25.22
C SER A 21 38.41 -7.46 -24.59
N LYS A 22 39.00 -8.67 -24.69
CA LYS A 22 38.43 -9.87 -24.09
C LYS A 22 38.55 -9.85 -22.54
N ILE A 23 39.65 -9.31 -22.03
CA ILE A 23 39.86 -9.14 -20.59
C ILE A 23 38.86 -8.13 -20.03
N ILE A 24 38.67 -6.98 -20.71
CA ILE A 24 37.68 -5.98 -20.31
C ILE A 24 36.24 -6.57 -20.35
N ALA A 25 35.91 -7.31 -21.42
CA ALA A 25 34.61 -7.94 -21.56
C ALA A 25 34.37 -8.96 -20.43
N GLN A 26 35.36 -9.76 -20.04
CA GLN A 26 35.22 -10.81 -19.05
C GLN A 26 35.17 -10.27 -17.63
N PHE A 27 35.95 -9.24 -17.29
CA PHE A 27 36.07 -8.79 -15.90
C PHE A 27 35.23 -7.53 -15.58
N VAL A 28 34.77 -6.79 -16.57
CA VAL A 28 33.97 -5.58 -16.37
C VAL A 28 32.58 -5.73 -16.95
N VAL A 29 32.44 -6.09 -18.23
CA VAL A 29 31.13 -6.13 -18.90
C VAL A 29 30.27 -7.28 -18.37
N PHE A 30 30.87 -8.45 -18.11
CA PHE A 30 30.11 -9.60 -17.64
C PHE A 30 29.55 -9.41 -16.23
N PRO A 31 30.32 -8.97 -15.21
CA PRO A 31 29.76 -8.64 -13.89
C PRO A 31 28.73 -7.52 -13.96
N LEU A 32 28.98 -6.49 -14.75
CA LEU A 32 28.05 -5.37 -14.95
C LEU A 32 26.72 -5.86 -15.55
N ALA A 33 26.78 -6.76 -16.54
CA ALA A 33 25.59 -7.33 -17.15
C ALA A 33 24.77 -8.14 -16.14
N ILE A 34 25.43 -8.94 -15.25
CA ILE A 34 24.74 -9.67 -14.18
C ILE A 34 24.03 -8.73 -13.22
N VAL A 35 24.70 -7.63 -12.82
CA VAL A 35 24.09 -6.60 -11.95
C VAL A 35 22.88 -5.97 -12.63
N LEU A 36 23.00 -5.57 -13.90
CA LEU A 36 21.90 -4.97 -14.65
C LEU A 36 20.71 -5.94 -14.79
N VAL A 37 20.97 -7.20 -15.07
CA VAL A 37 19.90 -8.23 -15.12
C VAL A 37 19.26 -8.40 -13.75
N GLY A 38 20.04 -8.48 -12.67
CA GLY A 38 19.53 -8.58 -11.30
C GLY A 38 18.66 -7.39 -10.92
N VAL A 39 19.11 -6.16 -11.20
CA VAL A 39 18.33 -4.94 -10.98
C VAL A 39 17.05 -4.92 -11.83
N SER A 40 17.15 -5.34 -13.10
CA SER A 40 15.96 -5.40 -13.98
C SER A 40 14.92 -6.40 -13.47
N ILE A 41 15.35 -7.57 -13.01
CA ILE A 41 14.47 -8.57 -12.41
C ILE A 41 13.85 -8.01 -11.14
N TYR A 42 14.64 -7.36 -10.29
CA TYR A 42 14.14 -6.75 -9.04
C TYR A 42 13.07 -5.70 -9.31
N LEU A 43 13.32 -4.78 -10.24
CA LEU A 43 12.36 -3.76 -10.65
C LEU A 43 11.11 -4.37 -11.29
N PHE A 44 11.28 -5.37 -12.14
CA PHE A 44 10.18 -6.07 -12.79
C PHE A 44 9.30 -6.81 -11.76
N LEU A 45 9.90 -7.53 -10.81
CA LEU A 45 9.17 -8.16 -9.71
C LEU A 45 8.52 -7.11 -8.80
N GLY A 46 9.17 -5.98 -8.53
CA GLY A 46 8.59 -4.86 -7.79
C GLY A 46 7.32 -4.32 -8.43
N ILE A 47 7.30 -4.18 -9.77
CA ILE A 47 6.11 -3.75 -10.51
C ILE A 47 5.01 -4.84 -10.46
N LEU A 48 5.38 -6.10 -10.61
CA LEU A 48 4.43 -7.24 -10.56
C LEU A 48 3.82 -7.47 -9.18
N THR A 49 4.57 -7.18 -8.11
CA THR A 49 4.13 -7.34 -6.71
C THR A 49 3.54 -6.06 -6.13
N SER A 50 3.54 -4.95 -6.88
CA SER A 50 2.77 -3.76 -6.52
C SER A 50 1.29 -4.15 -6.51
N ASP A 51 0.74 -4.31 -5.31
CA ASP A 51 -0.67 -4.62 -5.09
C ASP A 51 -1.47 -3.37 -5.51
N ASN A 52 -1.79 -3.28 -6.81
CA ASN A 52 -2.56 -2.18 -7.40
C ASN A 52 -4.05 -2.28 -7.01
N ARG A 53 -4.33 -2.74 -5.78
CA ARG A 53 -5.70 -2.78 -5.27
C ARG A 53 -6.20 -1.36 -5.05
N THR A 54 -7.35 -1.11 -5.62
CA THR A 54 -8.09 0.13 -5.42
C THR A 54 -8.82 0.14 -4.08
N ALA A 55 -9.27 1.31 -3.62
CA ALA A 55 -10.12 1.40 -2.44
C ALA A 55 -11.38 0.52 -2.54
N SER A 56 -11.98 0.41 -3.73
CA SER A 56 -13.14 -0.46 -3.97
C SER A 56 -12.83 -1.95 -3.81
N ASP A 57 -11.64 -2.42 -4.21
CA ASP A 57 -11.22 -3.81 -4.00
C ASP A 57 -11.10 -4.17 -2.51
N TYR A 58 -10.64 -3.21 -1.70
CA TYR A 58 -10.61 -3.37 -0.25
C TYR A 58 -12.01 -3.41 0.35
N LEU A 59 -12.95 -2.57 -0.09
CA LEU A 59 -14.34 -2.65 0.35
C LEU A 59 -14.98 -3.99 0.00
N ASP A 60 -14.71 -4.52 -1.19
CA ASP A 60 -15.17 -5.86 -1.57
C ASP A 60 -14.57 -6.97 -0.68
N THR A 61 -13.31 -6.83 -0.29
CA THR A 61 -12.67 -7.75 0.66
C THR A 61 -13.30 -7.66 2.05
N ILE A 62 -13.65 -6.46 2.53
CA ILE A 62 -14.36 -6.25 3.79
C ILE A 62 -15.75 -6.89 3.73
N ARG A 63 -16.45 -6.79 2.62
CA ARG A 63 -17.81 -7.35 2.45
C ARG A 63 -17.83 -8.87 2.39
N ARG A 64 -16.87 -9.50 1.70
CA ARG A 64 -16.88 -10.93 1.34
C ARG A 64 -15.81 -11.76 2.03
N GLY A 65 -14.83 -11.12 2.68
CA GLY A 65 -13.69 -11.77 3.29
C GLY A 65 -14.02 -12.53 4.57
N GLY A 66 -13.12 -13.40 4.97
CA GLY A 66 -13.17 -14.05 6.28
C GLY A 66 -12.80 -13.07 7.42
N ILE A 67 -13.10 -13.45 8.66
CA ILE A 67 -12.95 -12.59 9.86
C ILE A 67 -11.58 -11.90 9.92
N ASN A 68 -10.50 -12.63 9.67
CA ASN A 68 -9.16 -12.06 9.74
C ASN A 68 -8.79 -11.15 8.56
N SER A 69 -9.33 -11.40 7.37
CA SER A 69 -9.04 -10.59 6.19
C SER A 69 -9.81 -9.27 6.17
N ARG A 70 -10.97 -9.21 6.81
CA ARG A 70 -11.85 -8.03 6.81
C ARG A 70 -11.23 -6.84 7.54
N TRP A 71 -10.76 -7.02 8.79
CA TRP A 71 -10.13 -5.93 9.54
C TRP A 71 -8.80 -5.50 8.93
N GLN A 72 -8.02 -6.45 8.35
CA GLN A 72 -6.79 -6.11 7.63
C GLN A 72 -7.07 -5.27 6.39
N ALA A 73 -8.11 -5.66 5.62
CA ALA A 73 -8.54 -4.88 4.46
C ALA A 73 -9.02 -3.47 4.87
N ALA A 74 -9.76 -3.33 5.99
CA ALA A 74 -10.18 -2.05 6.51
C ALA A 74 -9.00 -1.17 6.94
N TYR A 75 -7.97 -1.77 7.54
CA TYR A 75 -6.73 -1.08 7.89
C TYR A 75 -5.95 -0.59 6.66
N GLU A 76 -5.79 -1.45 5.64
CA GLU A 76 -5.10 -1.08 4.39
C GLU A 76 -5.88 -0.04 3.59
N LEU A 77 -7.21 -0.08 3.64
CA LEU A 77 -8.09 0.90 2.99
C LEU A 77 -7.75 2.34 3.40
N VAL A 78 -7.46 2.58 4.69
CA VAL A 78 -7.06 3.92 5.18
C VAL A 78 -5.84 4.44 4.44
N LYS A 79 -4.84 3.59 4.19
CA LYS A 79 -3.61 3.96 3.48
C LYS A 79 -3.88 4.28 2.02
N VAL A 80 -4.65 3.41 1.35
CA VAL A 80 -4.97 3.58 -0.07
C VAL A 80 -5.77 4.88 -0.29
N LEU A 81 -6.81 5.11 0.51
CA LEU A 81 -7.58 6.36 0.44
C LEU A 81 -6.75 7.61 0.70
N SER A 82 -5.76 7.53 1.58
CA SER A 82 -4.86 8.66 1.82
C SER A 82 -4.01 9.01 0.59
N VAL A 83 -3.67 8.04 -0.24
CA VAL A 83 -2.95 8.22 -1.50
C VAL A 83 -3.92 8.73 -2.58
N GLU A 84 -5.06 8.07 -2.79
CA GLU A 84 -6.07 8.46 -3.77
C GLU A 84 -6.57 9.90 -3.55
N ARG A 85 -6.75 10.31 -2.28
CA ARG A 85 -7.12 11.70 -1.94
C ARG A 85 -6.04 12.70 -2.38
N ARG A 86 -4.75 12.39 -2.17
CA ARG A 86 -3.64 13.27 -2.59
C ARG A 86 -3.53 13.38 -4.10
N GLU A 87 -3.86 12.31 -4.80
CA GLU A 87 -3.80 12.24 -6.26
C GLU A 87 -5.07 12.78 -6.94
N GLY A 88 -6.14 13.02 -6.17
CA GLY A 88 -7.43 13.47 -6.69
C GLY A 88 -8.17 12.39 -7.49
N ASN A 89 -7.86 11.12 -7.25
CA ASN A 89 -8.40 9.96 -7.99
C ASN A 89 -9.59 9.29 -7.29
N GLN A 90 -10.23 9.94 -6.32
CA GLN A 90 -11.37 9.35 -5.61
C GLN A 90 -12.59 9.20 -6.51
N ASP A 91 -13.18 8.00 -6.52
CA ASP A 91 -14.48 7.78 -7.18
C ASP A 91 -15.58 8.54 -6.42
N PRO A 92 -16.38 9.39 -7.09
CA PRO A 92 -17.50 10.11 -6.44
C PRO A 92 -18.53 9.20 -5.75
N ARG A 93 -18.64 7.94 -6.19
CA ARG A 93 -19.57 6.96 -5.63
C ARG A 93 -19.03 6.24 -4.39
N PHE A 94 -17.75 6.37 -4.13
CA PHE A 94 -17.08 5.67 -3.05
C PHE A 94 -17.67 6.01 -1.67
N GLY A 95 -18.12 7.27 -1.48
CA GLY A 95 -18.78 7.71 -0.26
C GLY A 95 -20.01 6.89 0.13
N ASP A 96 -20.90 6.64 -0.84
CA ASP A 96 -22.09 5.81 -0.60
C ASP A 96 -21.74 4.34 -0.40
N GLU A 97 -20.66 3.89 -1.01
CA GLU A 97 -20.23 2.50 -0.90
C GLU A 97 -19.62 2.20 0.47
N ILE A 98 -18.72 3.07 0.96
CA ILE A 98 -18.10 2.88 2.28
C ILE A 98 -19.15 2.99 3.40
N VAL A 99 -20.13 3.88 3.29
CA VAL A 99 -21.23 4.00 4.26
C VAL A 99 -22.03 2.70 4.32
N ARG A 100 -22.43 2.14 3.18
CA ARG A 100 -23.14 0.85 3.14
C ARG A 100 -22.36 -0.30 3.79
N VAL A 101 -21.04 -0.33 3.59
CA VAL A 101 -20.18 -1.34 4.21
C VAL A 101 -20.09 -1.12 5.72
N PHE A 102 -19.96 0.13 6.15
CA PHE A 102 -19.95 0.50 7.56
C PHE A 102 -21.26 0.13 8.28
N GLU A 103 -22.41 0.46 7.71
CA GLU A 103 -23.72 0.10 8.26
C GLU A 103 -23.92 -1.42 8.35
N ALA A 104 -23.46 -2.17 7.35
CA ALA A 104 -23.54 -3.64 7.37
C ALA A 104 -22.60 -4.29 8.40
N SER A 105 -21.63 -3.57 8.94
CA SER A 105 -20.59 -4.10 9.86
C SER A 105 -20.97 -4.06 11.34
N VAL A 106 -22.23 -3.77 11.71
CA VAL A 106 -22.69 -3.62 13.11
C VAL A 106 -22.39 -4.84 13.97
N HIS A 107 -22.44 -6.05 13.40
CA HIS A 107 -22.17 -7.30 14.10
C HIS A 107 -20.81 -7.92 13.77
N ASP A 108 -19.92 -7.12 13.17
CA ASP A 108 -18.60 -7.54 12.77
C ASP A 108 -17.57 -7.40 13.91
N ASP A 109 -16.33 -7.80 13.62
CA ASP A 109 -15.18 -7.46 14.47
C ASP A 109 -15.12 -5.92 14.68
N PRO A 110 -15.11 -5.41 15.91
CA PRO A 110 -15.08 -3.96 16.17
C PRO A 110 -13.96 -3.24 15.43
N ARG A 111 -12.82 -3.89 15.18
CA ARG A 111 -11.72 -3.35 14.41
C ARG A 111 -12.13 -2.95 12.98
N VAL A 112 -13.06 -3.68 12.36
CA VAL A 112 -13.57 -3.35 11.03
C VAL A 112 -14.26 -1.98 11.08
N ARG A 113 -15.15 -1.76 12.04
CA ARG A 113 -15.86 -0.49 12.22
C ARG A 113 -14.92 0.65 12.52
N ARG A 114 -13.96 0.45 13.44
CA ARG A 114 -12.94 1.45 13.80
C ARG A 114 -12.16 1.93 12.57
N TYR A 115 -11.64 1.02 11.75
CA TYR A 115 -10.87 1.38 10.56
C TYR A 115 -11.73 1.96 9.45
N LEU A 116 -12.98 1.49 9.27
CA LEU A 116 -13.92 2.11 8.34
C LEU A 116 -14.24 3.56 8.73
N THR A 117 -14.49 3.81 10.02
CA THR A 117 -14.72 5.15 10.56
C THR A 117 -13.53 6.07 10.28
N ARG A 118 -12.31 5.56 10.49
CA ARG A 118 -11.09 6.32 10.17
C ARG A 118 -10.91 6.51 8.66
N ALA A 119 -11.26 5.53 7.82
CA ALA A 119 -11.19 5.65 6.38
C ALA A 119 -12.15 6.73 5.84
N MET A 120 -13.32 6.87 6.47
CA MET A 120 -14.33 7.89 6.13
C MET A 120 -13.80 9.33 6.29
N GLU A 121 -12.79 9.60 7.13
CA GLU A 121 -12.12 10.92 7.22
C GLU A 121 -11.55 11.38 5.87
N MET A 122 -11.22 10.44 4.98
CA MET A 122 -10.64 10.72 3.67
C MET A 122 -11.70 11.03 2.61
N VAL A 123 -12.98 10.88 2.92
CA VAL A 123 -14.09 10.95 1.95
C VAL A 123 -15.07 12.03 2.37
N ASP A 124 -15.02 13.17 1.71
CA ASP A 124 -15.87 14.32 2.04
C ASP A 124 -17.19 14.29 1.24
N THR A 125 -18.19 13.59 1.79
CA THR A 125 -19.54 13.53 1.23
C THR A 125 -20.61 13.67 2.32
N PRO A 126 -21.79 14.22 2.02
CA PRO A 126 -22.88 14.33 3.01
C PRO A 126 -23.27 12.98 3.63
N ALA A 127 -23.25 11.91 2.86
CA ALA A 127 -23.56 10.56 3.33
C ALA A 127 -22.55 10.09 4.38
N VAL A 128 -21.25 10.32 4.16
CA VAL A 128 -20.18 9.98 5.09
C VAL A 128 -20.31 10.81 6.38
N ILE A 129 -20.57 12.11 6.28
CA ILE A 129 -20.77 12.98 7.45
C ILE A 129 -21.94 12.48 8.29
N ALA A 130 -23.08 12.14 7.67
CA ALA A 130 -24.23 11.60 8.37
C ALA A 130 -23.93 10.24 9.05
N ALA A 131 -23.20 9.37 8.39
CA ALA A 131 -22.77 8.08 8.96
C ALA A 131 -21.81 8.27 10.16
N LEU A 132 -20.88 9.21 10.08
CA LEU A 132 -19.96 9.55 11.16
C LEU A 132 -20.69 10.17 12.37
N ILE A 133 -21.71 11.01 12.14
CA ILE A 133 -22.58 11.51 13.21
C ILE A 133 -23.30 10.35 13.91
N GLY A 134 -23.88 9.42 13.14
CA GLY A 134 -24.46 8.20 13.72
C GLY A 134 -23.46 7.34 14.49
N ALA A 135 -22.19 7.32 14.08
CA ALA A 135 -21.13 6.58 14.76
C ALA A 135 -20.71 7.18 16.11
N LEU A 136 -21.15 8.40 16.46
CA LEU A 136 -20.95 8.97 17.80
C LEU A 136 -21.70 8.20 18.88
N GLU A 137 -22.73 7.45 18.52
CA GLU A 137 -23.50 6.58 19.42
C GLU A 137 -23.13 5.09 19.28
N ASP A 138 -22.01 4.77 18.62
CA ASP A 138 -21.57 3.39 18.43
C ASP A 138 -21.30 2.71 19.78
N PRO A 139 -21.66 1.43 19.98
CA PRO A 139 -21.36 0.71 21.21
C PRO A 139 -19.88 0.59 21.52
N ASP A 140 -19.02 0.61 20.48
CA ASP A 140 -17.56 0.54 20.62
C ASP A 140 -16.97 1.94 20.84
N GLU A 141 -16.30 2.12 21.97
CA GLU A 141 -15.71 3.41 22.39
C GLU A 141 -14.69 3.95 21.39
N GLU A 142 -13.82 3.09 20.87
CA GLU A 142 -12.81 3.53 19.89
C GLU A 142 -13.46 3.96 18.57
N THR A 143 -14.56 3.32 18.14
CA THR A 143 -15.34 3.75 16.99
C THR A 143 -15.88 5.16 17.20
N ARG A 144 -16.43 5.46 18.40
CA ARG A 144 -16.89 6.81 18.76
C ARG A 144 -15.76 7.84 18.70
N LEU A 145 -14.60 7.53 19.28
CA LEU A 145 -13.43 8.41 19.26
C LEU A 145 -12.95 8.68 17.83
N TYR A 146 -12.90 7.66 16.99
CA TYR A 146 -12.55 7.86 15.57
C TYR A 146 -13.60 8.68 14.82
N ALA A 147 -14.89 8.54 15.15
CA ALA A 147 -15.93 9.37 14.54
C ALA A 147 -15.74 10.86 14.88
N ILE A 148 -15.48 11.18 16.15
CA ILE A 148 -15.16 12.54 16.59
C ILE A 148 -13.95 13.10 15.82
N HIS A 149 -12.88 12.33 15.76
CA HIS A 149 -11.67 12.72 15.06
C HIS A 149 -11.92 12.96 13.56
N SER A 150 -12.63 12.05 12.90
CA SER A 150 -12.92 12.10 11.47
C SER A 150 -13.83 13.30 11.11
N LEU A 151 -14.85 13.57 11.95
CA LEU A 151 -15.70 14.76 11.79
C LEU A 151 -14.90 16.05 11.94
N GLY A 152 -13.98 16.10 12.91
CA GLY A 152 -13.06 17.23 13.07
C GLY A 152 -12.13 17.41 11.86
N GLY A 153 -11.60 16.32 11.31
CA GLY A 153 -10.76 16.32 10.10
C GLY A 153 -11.49 16.79 8.85
N LEU A 154 -12.76 16.42 8.70
CA LEU A 154 -13.64 16.87 7.63
C LEU A 154 -14.16 18.30 7.83
N ARG A 155 -13.92 18.90 9.01
CA ARG A 155 -14.46 20.24 9.38
C ARG A 155 -15.96 20.32 9.15
N ALA A 156 -16.68 19.27 9.49
CA ALA A 156 -18.10 19.15 9.24
C ALA A 156 -18.88 20.08 10.18
N GLU A 157 -19.27 21.24 9.72
CA GLU A 157 -20.04 22.22 10.50
C GLU A 157 -21.36 21.62 11.02
N ALA A 158 -21.97 20.72 10.26
CA ALA A 158 -23.21 20.05 10.65
C ALA A 158 -23.08 19.17 11.91
N SER A 159 -21.87 18.75 12.27
CA SER A 159 -21.60 17.89 13.45
C SER A 159 -21.29 18.68 14.72
N VAL A 160 -21.17 19.98 14.66
CA VAL A 160 -20.72 20.80 15.82
C VAL A 160 -21.71 20.72 16.97
N SER A 161 -23.01 20.74 16.70
CA SER A 161 -24.04 20.65 17.75
C SER A 161 -24.02 19.30 18.45
N GLU A 162 -23.85 18.20 17.71
CA GLU A 162 -23.76 16.84 18.23
C GLU A 162 -22.48 16.66 19.06
N LEU A 163 -21.34 17.14 18.55
CA LEU A 163 -20.07 17.07 19.26
C LEU A 163 -20.09 17.86 20.58
N LEU A 164 -20.72 19.03 20.60
CA LEU A 164 -20.90 19.80 21.81
C LEU A 164 -21.82 19.07 22.83
N GLY A 165 -22.85 18.37 22.35
CA GLY A 165 -23.70 17.54 23.19
C GLY A 165 -22.91 16.43 23.93
N PHE A 166 -22.01 15.75 23.23
CA PHE A 166 -21.14 14.73 23.83
C PHE A 166 -20.16 15.34 24.85
N ALA A 167 -19.52 16.46 24.53
CA ALA A 167 -18.58 17.12 25.45
C ALA A 167 -19.25 17.60 26.76
N THR A 168 -20.52 18.03 26.70
CA THR A 168 -21.26 18.46 27.90
C THR A 168 -21.80 17.33 28.73
N HIS A 169 -22.03 16.14 28.15
CA HIS A 169 -22.45 14.95 28.89
C HIS A 169 -21.31 14.30 29.71
N GLU A 170 -20.09 14.40 29.25
CA GLU A 170 -18.92 13.85 29.95
C GLU A 170 -18.58 14.65 31.23
N ASP A 171 -18.83 15.96 31.26
CA ASP A 171 -18.62 16.81 32.44
C ASP A 171 -19.70 16.64 33.56
N SER A 172 -20.78 15.94 33.27
CA SER A 172 -21.85 15.72 34.29
C SER A 172 -21.70 14.42 35.10
N GLY A 173 -20.60 13.71 34.94
CA GLY A 173 -20.29 12.40 35.53
C GLY A 173 -19.28 12.41 36.67
N PHE A 174 -18.94 13.56 37.29
CA PHE A 174 -18.10 13.64 38.50
C PHE A 174 -18.89 14.12 39.72
#